data_81c8ea14a94f0959193e81612db71f57
#
_entry.id   81c8ea14a94f0959193e81612db71f57
#
_cell.length_a   1.000
_cell.length_b   1.000
_cell.length_c   1.000
_cell.angle_alpha   90.00
_cell.angle_beta   90.00
_cell.angle_gamma   90.00
#
_symmetry.space_group_name_H-M   'P 1'
#
loop_
_entity.id
_entity.type
_entity.pdbx_description
1 polymer ?
#
loop_
_entity_poly.entity_id
_entity_poly.type
_entity_poly.pdbx_seq_one_letter_code
_entity_poly.pdbx_strand_id
1 'polypeptide(L)'
;MSLFSKDVGIDLGTANTLVYMKGKGIIMREPSVVAVDTKTDEVRCVGGEAKAVIGRTPGSIVAVRPLKDGVIADFDITANMLENFLKKACGNSMFSRPRVVICIPSGVTEVERRAVREATLKAGARQVSVIEEPMAAAIGAGLPISEPTGSMIVDIGGGTAEIAVISLGGIVASRSVRMAGDMFDQAIIAFIKRKYNLLIGERTAEQIKIEIGSAYPMDPEMTMEIKGRNLVDGLPKNIVVHSEDVREALLECLVKITSAIKETLERTPPELSADISDHGITLTGGGALLRGLDQLIQSETGIDVHVAEDPLDCVAKGAGAVLDHVDVLHDVLDTDGGHM
;
A
#
# COMPACT_ATOMS: atom_id res chain seq x y z
N MET A 1 -22.23 6.13 -25.10
CA MET A 1 -21.95 5.45 -23.82
C MET A 1 -22.26 3.98 -23.96
N SER A 2 -21.24 3.11 -23.86
CA SER A 2 -21.48 1.64 -23.93
C SER A 2 -22.15 1.19 -22.65
N LEU A 3 -23.35 0.64 -22.72
CA LEU A 3 -24.13 0.13 -21.59
C LEU A 3 -23.47 -1.07 -20.86
N PHE A 4 -22.27 -1.51 -21.27
CA PHE A 4 -21.61 -2.74 -20.80
C PHE A 4 -20.15 -2.54 -20.38
N SER A 5 -19.63 -1.31 -20.31
CA SER A 5 -18.26 -1.06 -19.86
C SER A 5 -18.20 -1.07 -18.34
N LYS A 6 -17.53 -2.07 -17.79
CA LYS A 6 -17.23 -2.16 -16.34
C LYS A 6 -15.91 -1.43 -16.09
N ASP A 7 -15.98 -0.13 -15.83
CA ASP A 7 -14.79 0.66 -15.51
C ASP A 7 -14.33 0.34 -14.07
N VAL A 8 -13.04 0.15 -13.87
CA VAL A 8 -12.47 -0.24 -12.57
C VAL A 8 -11.26 0.62 -12.20
N GLY A 9 -11.17 0.97 -10.92
CA GLY A 9 -9.98 1.52 -10.27
C GLY A 9 -9.22 0.41 -9.58
N ILE A 10 -7.89 0.38 -9.72
CA ILE A 10 -7.04 -0.63 -9.10
C ILE A 10 -5.97 0.07 -8.26
N ASP A 11 -5.98 -0.20 -6.96
CA ASP A 11 -4.85 0.00 -6.09
C ASP A 11 -3.97 -1.26 -6.17
N LEU A 12 -2.83 -1.15 -6.86
CA LEU A 12 -1.89 -2.25 -7.06
C LEU A 12 -0.79 -2.25 -6.00
N GLY A 13 -1.17 -2.47 -4.75
CA GLY A 13 -0.23 -2.43 -3.63
C GLY A 13 0.66 -3.67 -3.51
N THR A 14 1.83 -3.49 -2.89
CA THR A 14 2.81 -4.56 -2.64
C THR A 14 2.24 -5.68 -1.77
N ALA A 15 1.46 -5.35 -0.74
CA ALA A 15 0.85 -6.32 0.17
C ALA A 15 -0.52 -6.80 -0.28
N ASN A 16 -1.37 -5.88 -0.72
CA ASN A 16 -2.75 -6.15 -1.15
C ASN A 16 -3.07 -5.35 -2.41
N THR A 17 -3.90 -5.94 -3.26
CA THR A 17 -4.53 -5.30 -4.41
C THR A 17 -6.00 -5.10 -4.13
N LEU A 18 -6.49 -3.86 -4.28
CA LEU A 18 -7.90 -3.51 -4.15
C LEU A 18 -8.47 -3.15 -5.52
N VAL A 19 -9.70 -3.56 -5.76
CA VAL A 19 -10.42 -3.21 -7.00
C VAL A 19 -11.73 -2.52 -6.66
N TYR A 20 -11.85 -1.29 -7.13
CA TYR A 20 -13.06 -0.50 -7.11
C TYR A 20 -13.79 -0.65 -8.46
N MET A 21 -15.09 -0.79 -8.45
CA MET A 21 -15.91 -0.79 -9.68
C MET A 21 -16.86 0.39 -9.66
N LYS A 22 -16.89 1.13 -10.76
CA LYS A 22 -17.81 2.27 -10.95
C LYS A 22 -19.25 1.89 -10.62
N GLY A 23 -19.86 2.64 -9.70
CA GLY A 23 -21.24 2.43 -9.24
C GLY A 23 -21.45 1.26 -8.25
N LYS A 24 -20.38 0.57 -7.83
CA LYS A 24 -20.48 -0.54 -6.86
C LYS A 24 -19.54 -0.38 -5.64
N GLY A 25 -18.60 0.55 -5.70
CA GLY A 25 -17.58 0.70 -4.67
C GLY A 25 -16.47 -0.37 -4.75
N ILE A 26 -15.80 -0.62 -3.64
CA ILE A 26 -14.74 -1.64 -3.56
C ILE A 26 -15.38 -3.03 -3.59
N ILE A 27 -15.08 -3.78 -4.64
CA ILE A 27 -15.65 -5.13 -4.89
C ILE A 27 -14.69 -6.26 -4.57
N MET A 28 -13.40 -5.96 -4.40
CA MET A 28 -12.39 -6.96 -4.14
C MET A 28 -11.23 -6.40 -3.30
N ARG A 29 -10.77 -7.19 -2.36
CA ARG A 29 -9.54 -6.99 -1.61
C ARG A 29 -8.82 -8.33 -1.56
N GLU A 30 -7.69 -8.43 -2.23
CA GLU A 30 -6.90 -9.66 -2.32
C GLU A 30 -5.42 -9.38 -2.02
N PRO A 31 -4.74 -10.27 -1.30
CA PRO A 31 -3.29 -10.19 -1.17
C PRO A 31 -2.60 -10.24 -2.53
N SER A 32 -1.55 -9.44 -2.71
CA SER A 32 -0.70 -9.43 -3.92
C SER A 32 0.30 -10.59 -3.86
N VAL A 33 -0.22 -11.81 -3.85
CA VAL A 33 0.56 -13.06 -3.72
C VAL A 33 0.12 -14.05 -4.79
N VAL A 34 1.09 -14.75 -5.36
CA VAL A 34 0.87 -15.80 -6.38
C VAL A 34 1.62 -17.06 -5.97
N ALA A 35 0.98 -18.21 -5.99
CA ALA A 35 1.62 -19.51 -5.82
C ALA A 35 1.95 -20.10 -7.19
N VAL A 36 3.22 -20.43 -7.41
CA VAL A 36 3.76 -20.92 -8.69
C VAL A 36 4.36 -22.30 -8.49
N ASP A 37 4.13 -23.17 -9.44
CA ASP A 37 4.82 -24.46 -9.52
C ASP A 37 6.22 -24.27 -10.11
N THR A 38 7.25 -24.59 -9.34
CA THR A 38 8.66 -24.34 -9.74
C THR A 38 9.15 -25.24 -10.88
N LYS A 39 8.38 -26.27 -11.29
CA LYS A 39 8.75 -27.18 -12.37
C LYS A 39 8.14 -26.78 -13.70
N THR A 40 6.94 -26.19 -13.67
CA THR A 40 6.17 -25.85 -14.87
C THR A 40 6.04 -24.34 -15.08
N ASP A 41 6.44 -23.52 -14.10
CA ASP A 41 6.21 -22.06 -14.02
C ASP A 41 4.72 -21.68 -14.12
N GLU A 42 3.82 -22.63 -13.86
CA GLU A 42 2.38 -22.40 -13.89
C GLU A 42 1.87 -21.78 -12.59
N VAL A 43 1.02 -20.75 -12.73
CA VAL A 43 0.30 -20.17 -11.60
C VAL A 43 -0.74 -21.17 -11.10
N ARG A 44 -0.65 -21.55 -9.83
CA ARG A 44 -1.57 -22.49 -9.16
C ARG A 44 -2.74 -21.77 -8.53
N CYS A 45 -2.49 -20.68 -7.82
CA CYS A 45 -3.51 -19.85 -7.22
C CYS A 45 -2.98 -18.43 -6.96
N VAL A 46 -3.90 -17.49 -6.73
CA VAL A 46 -3.61 -16.06 -6.50
C VAL A 46 -4.37 -15.54 -5.29
N GLY A 47 -3.89 -14.44 -4.72
CA GLY A 47 -4.59 -13.74 -3.65
C GLY A 47 -4.61 -14.52 -2.33
N GLY A 48 -5.78 -14.56 -1.69
CA GLY A 48 -5.97 -15.18 -0.38
C GLY A 48 -5.57 -16.67 -0.34
N GLU A 49 -5.87 -17.41 -1.40
CA GLU A 49 -5.48 -18.84 -1.52
C GLU A 49 -3.95 -18.98 -1.55
N ALA A 50 -3.25 -18.12 -2.28
CA ALA A 50 -1.80 -18.12 -2.33
C ALA A 50 -1.17 -17.66 -0.99
N LYS A 51 -1.75 -16.65 -0.32
CA LYS A 51 -1.29 -16.19 1.02
C LYS A 51 -1.43 -17.31 2.06
N ALA A 52 -2.47 -18.13 1.99
CA ALA A 52 -2.72 -19.22 2.94
C ALA A 52 -1.64 -20.31 2.92
N VAL A 53 -0.93 -20.49 1.81
CA VAL A 53 0.10 -21.51 1.64
C VAL A 53 1.53 -21.00 1.90
N ILE A 54 1.74 -19.71 2.14
CA ILE A 54 3.06 -19.16 2.49
C ILE A 54 3.66 -19.93 3.68
N GLY A 55 4.90 -20.39 3.53
CA GLY A 55 5.63 -21.12 4.56
C GLY A 55 5.13 -22.55 4.84
N ARG A 56 4.19 -23.06 4.01
CA ARG A 56 3.56 -24.38 4.17
C ARG A 56 3.62 -25.23 2.92
N THR A 57 4.22 -24.74 1.85
CA THR A 57 4.30 -25.43 0.55
C THR A 57 5.40 -26.48 0.53
N PRO A 58 5.21 -27.62 -0.17
CA PRO A 58 6.32 -28.49 -0.55
C PRO A 58 7.25 -27.73 -1.50
N GLY A 59 8.51 -28.16 -1.61
CA GLY A 59 9.54 -27.45 -2.40
C GLY A 59 9.24 -27.28 -3.90
N SER A 60 8.18 -27.92 -4.41
CA SER A 60 7.70 -27.75 -5.80
C SER A 60 6.73 -26.58 -5.98
N ILE A 61 6.25 -25.95 -4.92
CA ILE A 61 5.35 -24.79 -4.98
C ILE A 61 5.97 -23.67 -4.17
N VAL A 62 6.08 -22.48 -4.75
CA VAL A 62 6.60 -21.27 -4.09
C VAL A 62 5.54 -20.20 -4.16
N ALA A 63 5.23 -19.58 -3.03
CA ALA A 63 4.43 -18.38 -2.98
C ALA A 63 5.35 -17.17 -3.18
N VAL A 64 5.10 -16.38 -4.22
CA VAL A 64 5.87 -15.20 -4.59
C VAL A 64 5.03 -13.94 -4.49
N ARG A 65 5.67 -12.83 -4.16
CA ARG A 65 5.09 -11.49 -4.24
C ARG A 65 5.61 -10.85 -5.52
N PRO A 66 4.77 -10.67 -6.55
CA PRO A 66 5.21 -10.16 -7.85
C PRO A 66 5.52 -8.66 -7.83
N LEU A 67 5.14 -7.97 -6.75
CA LEU A 67 5.44 -6.58 -6.47
C LEU A 67 6.41 -6.48 -5.29
N LYS A 68 7.35 -5.56 -5.38
CA LYS A 68 8.30 -5.27 -4.31
C LYS A 68 8.54 -3.76 -4.26
N ASP A 69 8.48 -3.19 -3.06
CA ASP A 69 8.74 -1.76 -2.84
C ASP A 69 7.91 -0.85 -3.79
N GLY A 70 6.64 -1.22 -4.02
CA GLY A 70 5.70 -0.48 -4.87
C GLY A 70 5.86 -0.69 -6.38
N VAL A 71 6.85 -1.48 -6.85
CA VAL A 71 7.11 -1.70 -8.27
C VAL A 71 7.01 -3.17 -8.67
N ILE A 72 6.83 -3.43 -9.98
CA ILE A 72 6.77 -4.77 -10.53
C ILE A 72 8.16 -5.42 -10.45
N ALA A 73 8.28 -6.50 -9.68
CA ALA A 73 9.48 -7.33 -9.60
C ALA A 73 9.46 -8.47 -10.64
N ASP A 74 8.26 -8.97 -10.97
CA ASP A 74 8.05 -9.98 -12.01
C ASP A 74 6.85 -9.59 -12.88
N PHE A 75 7.14 -9.30 -14.14
CA PHE A 75 6.14 -8.80 -15.09
C PHE A 75 5.08 -9.84 -15.43
N ASP A 76 5.50 -11.07 -15.75
CA ASP A 76 4.58 -12.11 -16.19
C ASP A 76 3.67 -12.60 -15.06
N ILE A 77 4.23 -12.77 -13.88
CA ILE A 77 3.45 -13.14 -12.69
C ILE A 77 2.48 -12.01 -12.32
N THR A 78 2.91 -10.73 -12.40
CA THR A 78 2.01 -9.58 -12.16
C THR A 78 0.87 -9.54 -13.16
N ALA A 79 1.15 -9.70 -14.45
CA ALA A 79 0.12 -9.71 -15.49
C ALA A 79 -0.89 -10.86 -15.28
N ASN A 80 -0.42 -12.06 -14.92
CA ASN A 80 -1.28 -13.19 -14.59
C ASN A 80 -2.15 -12.93 -13.34
N MET A 81 -1.57 -12.32 -12.31
CA MET A 81 -2.31 -11.93 -11.10
C MET A 81 -3.43 -10.93 -11.44
N LEU A 82 -3.09 -9.87 -12.17
CA LEU A 82 -4.05 -8.85 -12.62
C LEU A 82 -5.14 -9.45 -13.52
N GLU A 83 -4.79 -10.38 -14.43
CA GLU A 83 -5.77 -11.07 -15.27
C GLU A 83 -6.79 -11.84 -14.41
N ASN A 84 -6.32 -12.57 -13.40
CA ASN A 84 -7.19 -13.28 -12.47
C ASN A 84 -8.09 -12.32 -11.69
N PHE A 85 -7.56 -11.19 -11.21
CA PHE A 85 -8.34 -10.19 -10.49
C PHE A 85 -9.37 -9.50 -11.40
N LEU A 86 -9.01 -9.13 -12.61
CA LEU A 86 -9.94 -8.57 -13.59
C LEU A 86 -11.03 -9.56 -14.00
N LYS A 87 -10.71 -10.85 -14.16
CA LYS A 87 -11.71 -11.91 -14.42
C LYS A 87 -12.69 -12.07 -13.24
N LYS A 88 -12.19 -12.08 -12.00
CA LYS A 88 -13.04 -12.11 -10.80
C LYS A 88 -13.96 -10.89 -10.71
N ALA A 89 -13.42 -9.69 -10.96
CA ALA A 89 -14.15 -8.42 -10.87
C ALA A 89 -15.17 -8.24 -12.01
N CYS A 90 -14.76 -8.48 -13.27
CA CYS A 90 -15.53 -8.15 -14.45
C CYS A 90 -16.23 -9.36 -15.10
N GLY A 91 -15.87 -10.59 -14.73
CA GLY A 91 -16.31 -11.83 -15.37
C GLY A 91 -15.54 -12.13 -16.66
N ASN A 92 -15.76 -13.35 -17.21
CA ASN A 92 -15.00 -13.89 -18.35
C ASN A 92 -15.49 -13.46 -19.73
N SER A 93 -16.28 -12.39 -19.86
CA SER A 93 -16.84 -12.00 -21.16
C SER A 93 -15.81 -11.28 -22.02
N MET A 94 -15.50 -11.81 -23.19
CA MET A 94 -14.65 -11.16 -24.21
C MET A 94 -15.15 -9.77 -24.65
N PHE A 95 -16.43 -9.47 -24.44
CA PHE A 95 -17.06 -8.19 -24.77
C PHE A 95 -16.99 -7.15 -23.65
N SER A 96 -16.44 -7.50 -22.47
CA SER A 96 -16.42 -6.67 -21.27
C SER A 96 -15.01 -6.31 -20.82
N ARG A 97 -14.15 -5.88 -21.78
CA ARG A 97 -12.81 -5.38 -21.40
C ARG A 97 -12.96 -4.03 -20.68
N PRO A 98 -12.52 -3.92 -19.41
CA PRO A 98 -12.69 -2.68 -18.65
C PRO A 98 -11.73 -1.58 -19.13
N ARG A 99 -12.13 -0.33 -18.90
CA ARG A 99 -11.21 0.78 -18.76
C ARG A 99 -10.70 0.74 -17.30
N VAL A 100 -9.39 0.87 -17.12
CA VAL A 100 -8.74 0.74 -15.82
C VAL A 100 -8.01 2.04 -15.47
N VAL A 101 -8.26 2.57 -14.29
CA VAL A 101 -7.36 3.52 -13.61
C VAL A 101 -6.53 2.73 -12.60
N ILE A 102 -5.20 2.78 -12.70
CA ILE A 102 -4.29 2.04 -11.84
C ILE A 102 -3.36 2.98 -11.10
N CYS A 103 -3.17 2.74 -9.80
CA CYS A 103 -2.32 3.55 -8.95
C CYS A 103 -0.86 3.08 -9.03
N ILE A 104 0.06 4.03 -8.94
CA ILE A 104 1.51 3.81 -8.88
C ILE A 104 2.13 4.72 -7.80
N PRO A 105 3.23 4.31 -7.15
CA PRO A 105 3.96 5.18 -6.23
C PRO A 105 4.46 6.46 -6.90
N SER A 106 4.69 7.50 -6.10
CA SER A 106 5.35 8.71 -6.56
C SER A 106 6.80 8.43 -6.95
N GLY A 107 7.30 9.13 -7.95
CA GLY A 107 8.72 9.06 -8.33
C GLY A 107 9.16 7.74 -8.98
N VAL A 108 8.22 6.91 -9.45
CA VAL A 108 8.54 5.77 -10.31
C VAL A 108 9.14 6.25 -11.64
N THR A 109 10.04 5.47 -12.19
CA THR A 109 10.63 5.75 -13.50
C THR A 109 9.61 5.52 -14.62
N GLU A 110 9.83 6.13 -15.80
CA GLU A 110 9.00 5.90 -16.98
C GLU A 110 8.96 4.42 -17.41
N VAL A 111 10.04 3.67 -17.16
CA VAL A 111 10.10 2.23 -17.43
C VAL A 111 9.17 1.47 -16.50
N GLU A 112 9.16 1.79 -15.20
CA GLU A 112 8.28 1.17 -14.21
C GLU A 112 6.81 1.53 -14.46
N ARG A 113 6.52 2.80 -14.76
CA ARG A 113 5.18 3.29 -15.18
C ARG A 113 4.67 2.51 -16.39
N ARG A 114 5.50 2.39 -17.43
CA ARG A 114 5.18 1.64 -18.62
C ARG A 114 4.95 0.15 -18.33
N ALA A 115 5.76 -0.46 -17.48
CA ALA A 115 5.60 -1.86 -17.09
C ALA A 115 4.24 -2.12 -16.44
N VAL A 116 3.78 -1.25 -15.51
CA VAL A 116 2.44 -1.37 -14.88
C VAL A 116 1.34 -1.28 -15.93
N ARG A 117 1.46 -0.32 -16.85
CA ARG A 117 0.49 -0.13 -17.92
C ARG A 117 0.42 -1.33 -18.86
N GLU A 118 1.56 -1.83 -19.35
CA GLU A 118 1.64 -2.98 -20.24
C GLU A 118 1.15 -4.27 -19.55
N ALA A 119 1.49 -4.49 -18.28
CA ALA A 119 0.98 -5.62 -17.51
C ALA A 119 -0.55 -5.59 -17.40
N THR A 120 -1.13 -4.41 -17.16
CA THR A 120 -2.57 -4.21 -17.04
C THR A 120 -3.29 -4.41 -18.39
N LEU A 121 -2.71 -3.92 -19.50
CA LEU A 121 -3.21 -4.19 -20.86
C LEU A 121 -3.14 -5.68 -21.19
N LYS A 122 -2.02 -6.35 -20.88
CA LYS A 122 -1.85 -7.80 -21.06
C LYS A 122 -2.86 -8.59 -20.23
N ALA A 123 -3.21 -8.13 -19.05
CA ALA A 123 -4.24 -8.70 -18.18
C ALA A 123 -5.67 -8.58 -18.74
N GLY A 124 -5.87 -7.86 -19.84
CA GLY A 124 -7.14 -7.77 -20.55
C GLY A 124 -7.87 -6.43 -20.42
N ALA A 125 -7.25 -5.40 -19.86
CA ALA A 125 -7.79 -4.05 -19.91
C ALA A 125 -7.88 -3.54 -21.37
N ARG A 126 -8.92 -2.74 -21.66
CA ARG A 126 -9.08 -2.08 -22.97
C ARG A 126 -8.25 -0.79 -23.05
N GLN A 127 -8.22 -0.08 -21.96
CA GLN A 127 -7.53 1.21 -21.80
C GLN A 127 -7.03 1.31 -20.37
N VAL A 128 -5.85 1.87 -20.19
CA VAL A 128 -5.22 2.06 -18.90
C VAL A 128 -4.81 3.52 -18.75
N SER A 129 -5.26 4.15 -17.70
CA SER A 129 -4.79 5.45 -17.20
C SER A 129 -4.09 5.22 -15.87
N VAL A 130 -3.08 6.01 -15.59
CA VAL A 130 -2.26 5.90 -14.38
C VAL A 130 -2.47 7.11 -13.51
N ILE A 131 -2.52 6.93 -12.19
CA ILE A 131 -2.58 7.99 -11.18
C ILE A 131 -1.55 7.70 -10.08
N GLU A 132 -0.93 8.75 -9.54
CA GLU A 132 -0.03 8.57 -8.40
C GLU A 132 -0.80 8.23 -7.11
N GLU A 133 -0.27 7.26 -6.34
CA GLU A 133 -0.89 6.78 -5.09
C GLU A 133 -1.24 7.91 -4.11
N PRO A 134 -0.36 8.89 -3.80
CA PRO A 134 -0.71 9.95 -2.86
C PRO A 134 -1.83 10.86 -3.38
N MET A 135 -1.93 11.08 -4.71
CA MET A 135 -3.04 11.83 -5.29
C MET A 135 -4.35 11.05 -5.14
N ALA A 136 -4.33 9.75 -5.47
CA ALA A 136 -5.49 8.89 -5.27
C ALA A 136 -5.88 8.80 -3.78
N ALA A 137 -4.90 8.65 -2.87
CA ALA A 137 -5.13 8.63 -1.43
C ALA A 137 -5.82 9.90 -0.95
N ALA A 138 -5.35 11.07 -1.39
CA ALA A 138 -5.93 12.37 -1.02
C ALA A 138 -7.38 12.53 -1.53
N ILE A 139 -7.65 12.13 -2.77
CA ILE A 139 -9.02 12.12 -3.33
C ILE A 139 -9.91 11.17 -2.50
N GLY A 140 -9.43 9.97 -2.22
CA GLY A 140 -10.19 8.97 -1.47
C GLY A 140 -10.40 9.32 0.00
N ALA A 141 -9.50 10.10 0.60
CA ALA A 141 -9.63 10.67 1.93
C ALA A 141 -10.53 11.93 1.98
N GLY A 142 -10.97 12.43 0.81
CA GLY A 142 -11.84 13.61 0.73
C GLY A 142 -11.12 14.94 0.95
N LEU A 143 -9.81 15.01 0.74
CA LEU A 143 -9.06 16.26 0.86
C LEU A 143 -9.45 17.24 -0.25
N PRO A 144 -9.41 18.57 0.01
CA PRO A 144 -9.80 19.61 -0.96
C PRO A 144 -8.70 19.86 -2.00
N ILE A 145 -8.34 18.84 -2.77
CA ILE A 145 -7.19 18.86 -3.69
C ILE A 145 -7.24 19.92 -4.76
N SER A 146 -8.43 20.36 -5.17
CA SER A 146 -8.63 21.35 -6.24
C SER A 146 -8.57 22.80 -5.73
N GLU A 147 -8.55 23.00 -4.43
CA GLU A 147 -8.50 24.34 -3.82
C GLU A 147 -7.07 24.89 -3.75
N PRO A 148 -6.89 26.22 -3.72
CA PRO A 148 -5.58 26.85 -3.55
C PRO A 148 -5.13 26.80 -2.07
N THR A 149 -5.15 25.61 -1.48
CA THR A 149 -4.76 25.33 -0.09
C THR A 149 -3.85 24.11 -0.03
N GLY A 150 -2.90 24.11 0.91
CA GLY A 150 -1.98 23.00 1.13
C GLY A 150 -2.66 21.84 1.85
N SER A 151 -2.76 20.68 1.20
CA SER A 151 -3.20 19.43 1.81
C SER A 151 -2.04 18.45 1.89
N MET A 152 -1.72 17.95 3.09
CA MET A 152 -0.65 16.95 3.26
C MET A 152 -1.23 15.57 3.53
N ILE A 153 -0.80 14.62 2.70
CA ILE A 153 -1.16 13.21 2.81
C ILE A 153 0.09 12.37 3.09
N VAL A 154 -0.05 11.38 3.96
CA VAL A 154 0.97 10.36 4.24
C VAL A 154 0.29 9.00 4.10
N ASP A 155 0.55 8.31 3.00
CA ASP A 155 0.04 6.98 2.73
C ASP A 155 1.10 5.93 3.03
N ILE A 156 0.86 5.06 4.01
CA ILE A 156 1.81 4.03 4.42
C ILE A 156 1.24 2.67 4.04
N GLY A 157 1.70 2.15 2.92
CA GLY A 157 1.29 0.88 2.37
C GLY A 157 2.04 -0.34 2.93
N GLY A 158 2.16 -1.39 2.11
CA GLY A 158 2.98 -2.57 2.43
C GLY A 158 4.45 -2.37 2.09
N GLY A 159 4.77 -1.83 0.91
CA GLY A 159 6.14 -1.66 0.39
C GLY A 159 6.70 -0.25 0.55
N THR A 160 5.86 0.77 0.40
CA THR A 160 6.25 2.18 0.40
C THR A 160 5.44 3.01 1.38
N ALA A 161 6.02 4.12 1.83
CA ALA A 161 5.31 5.23 2.43
C ALA A 161 5.43 6.44 1.48
N GLU A 162 4.28 6.92 1.02
CA GLU A 162 4.14 8.03 0.10
C GLU A 162 3.74 9.28 0.88
N ILE A 163 4.54 10.31 0.79
CA ILE A 163 4.32 11.59 1.46
C ILE A 163 4.16 12.64 0.37
N ALA A 164 3.06 13.39 0.38
CA ALA A 164 2.85 14.44 -0.61
C ALA A 164 2.11 15.63 -0.03
N VAL A 165 2.44 16.80 -0.57
CA VAL A 165 1.68 18.06 -0.41
C VAL A 165 1.02 18.36 -1.75
N ILE A 166 -0.29 18.56 -1.72
CA ILE A 166 -1.14 18.73 -2.88
C ILE A 166 -1.84 20.08 -2.79
N SER A 167 -1.92 20.78 -3.90
CA SER A 167 -2.68 22.04 -4.05
C SER A 167 -3.05 22.24 -5.50
N LEU A 168 -4.23 22.82 -5.79
CA LEU A 168 -4.71 23.13 -7.15
C LEU A 168 -4.64 21.93 -8.11
N GLY A 169 -4.94 20.73 -7.63
CA GLY A 169 -4.93 19.49 -8.42
C GLY A 169 -3.54 18.95 -8.75
N GLY A 170 -2.47 19.54 -8.23
CA GLY A 170 -1.09 19.14 -8.48
C GLY A 170 -0.34 18.74 -7.22
N ILE A 171 0.63 17.84 -7.36
CA ILE A 171 1.59 17.52 -6.30
C ILE A 171 2.69 18.58 -6.29
N VAL A 172 2.78 19.33 -5.19
CA VAL A 172 3.73 20.44 -5.02
C VAL A 172 5.08 19.93 -4.48
N ALA A 173 5.02 19.02 -3.52
CA ALA A 173 6.19 18.34 -2.97
C ALA A 173 5.82 16.90 -2.68
N SER A 174 6.71 15.98 -2.98
CA SER A 174 6.51 14.57 -2.62
C SER A 174 7.82 13.87 -2.27
N ARG A 175 7.66 12.78 -1.51
CA ARG A 175 8.71 11.85 -1.19
C ARG A 175 8.15 10.44 -1.02
N SER A 176 8.76 9.50 -1.71
CA SER A 176 8.51 8.07 -1.54
C SER A 176 9.66 7.45 -0.77
N VAL A 177 9.37 6.65 0.23
CA VAL A 177 10.37 5.89 0.99
C VAL A 177 9.98 4.42 1.06
N ARG A 178 10.94 3.53 0.82
CA ARG A 178 10.77 2.06 0.89
C ARG A 178 10.82 1.59 2.34
N MET A 179 9.93 2.15 3.14
CA MET A 179 9.82 1.90 4.58
C MET A 179 8.35 1.87 4.96
N ALA A 180 7.77 0.66 5.03
CA ALA A 180 6.35 0.45 5.24
C ALA A 180 6.09 -0.91 5.90
N GLY A 181 4.89 -1.45 5.76
CA GLY A 181 4.41 -2.63 6.48
C GLY A 181 5.31 -3.86 6.40
N ASP A 182 5.89 -4.15 5.24
CA ASP A 182 6.78 -5.31 5.05
C ASP A 182 8.11 -5.13 5.80
N MET A 183 8.64 -3.90 5.82
CA MET A 183 9.86 -3.57 6.58
C MET A 183 9.59 -3.62 8.09
N PHE A 184 8.37 -3.26 8.53
CA PHE A 184 7.98 -3.43 9.93
C PHE A 184 7.98 -4.90 10.33
N ASP A 185 7.44 -5.79 9.51
CA ASP A 185 7.44 -7.23 9.74
C ASP A 185 8.87 -7.79 9.82
N GLN A 186 9.76 -7.37 8.91
CA GLN A 186 11.16 -7.78 8.92
C GLN A 186 11.90 -7.27 10.17
N ALA A 187 11.64 -6.04 10.60
CA ALA A 187 12.20 -5.49 11.82
C ALA A 187 11.76 -6.28 13.07
N ILE A 188 10.49 -6.67 13.15
CA ILE A 188 9.95 -7.51 14.22
C ILE A 188 10.63 -8.89 14.20
N ILE A 189 10.75 -9.54 13.03
CA ILE A 189 11.44 -10.84 12.91
C ILE A 189 12.87 -10.74 13.40
N ALA A 190 13.61 -9.72 12.97
CA ALA A 190 15.00 -9.51 13.36
C ALA A 190 15.14 -9.24 14.88
N PHE A 191 14.23 -8.46 15.45
CA PHE A 191 14.21 -8.16 16.88
C PHE A 191 13.93 -9.39 17.72
N ILE A 192 12.89 -10.16 17.39
CA ILE A 192 12.52 -11.39 18.10
C ILE A 192 13.66 -12.42 18.02
N LYS A 193 14.30 -12.55 16.86
CA LYS A 193 15.47 -13.40 16.68
C LYS A 193 16.61 -13.00 17.60
N ARG A 194 16.93 -11.70 17.67
CA ARG A 194 18.04 -11.16 18.47
C ARG A 194 17.78 -11.24 19.97
N LYS A 195 16.58 -10.82 20.43
CA LYS A 195 16.25 -10.72 21.85
C LYS A 195 15.90 -12.06 22.49
N TYR A 196 15.16 -12.91 21.76
CA TYR A 196 14.57 -14.13 22.31
C TYR A 196 15.18 -15.42 21.77
N ASN A 197 16.14 -15.36 20.82
CA ASN A 197 16.68 -16.49 20.08
C ASN A 197 15.56 -17.36 19.45
N LEU A 198 14.48 -16.73 19.00
CA LEU A 198 13.31 -17.38 18.44
C LEU A 198 13.16 -17.00 16.97
N LEU A 199 13.00 -18.00 16.09
CA LEU A 199 12.71 -17.77 14.68
C LEU A 199 11.20 -17.84 14.47
N ILE A 200 10.64 -16.76 13.94
CA ILE A 200 9.23 -16.64 13.53
C ILE A 200 9.14 -16.39 12.03
N GLY A 201 7.98 -16.68 11.43
CA GLY A 201 7.70 -16.37 10.03
C GLY A 201 7.03 -15.00 9.85
N GLU A 202 6.96 -14.52 8.60
CA GLU A 202 6.33 -13.26 8.20
C GLU A 202 4.89 -13.13 8.72
N ARG A 203 4.09 -14.19 8.60
CA ARG A 203 2.71 -14.21 9.09
C ARG A 203 2.60 -13.92 10.59
N THR A 204 3.51 -14.48 11.39
CA THR A 204 3.54 -14.25 12.84
C THR A 204 3.96 -12.81 13.14
N ALA A 205 4.92 -12.27 12.39
CA ALA A 205 5.37 -10.88 12.56
C ALA A 205 4.25 -9.89 12.18
N GLU A 206 3.56 -10.10 11.05
CA GLU A 206 2.39 -9.31 10.66
C GLU A 206 1.31 -9.34 11.75
N GLN A 207 1.05 -10.52 12.32
CA GLN A 207 0.08 -10.68 13.40
C GLN A 207 0.50 -9.90 14.67
N ILE A 208 1.76 -9.98 15.09
CA ILE A 208 2.30 -9.20 16.21
C ILE A 208 2.13 -7.71 15.95
N LYS A 209 2.51 -7.22 14.76
CA LYS A 209 2.34 -5.82 14.35
C LYS A 209 0.90 -5.35 14.49
N ILE A 210 -0.06 -6.13 13.98
CA ILE A 210 -1.49 -5.79 13.99
C ILE A 210 -2.06 -5.82 15.41
N GLU A 211 -1.75 -6.87 16.19
CA GLU A 211 -2.39 -7.10 17.49
C GLU A 211 -1.82 -6.22 18.59
N ILE A 212 -0.48 -6.06 18.66
CA ILE A 212 0.18 -5.34 19.75
C ILE A 212 1.18 -4.27 19.28
N GLY A 213 1.30 -4.03 17.96
CA GLY A 213 2.20 -3.01 17.43
C GLY A 213 1.81 -1.60 17.88
N SER A 214 2.84 -0.79 18.20
CA SER A 214 2.67 0.58 18.67
C SER A 214 3.88 1.41 18.26
N ALA A 215 3.62 2.66 17.84
CA ALA A 215 4.63 3.66 17.55
C ALA A 215 4.88 4.59 18.72
N TYR A 216 3.97 4.65 19.69
CA TYR A 216 4.01 5.55 20.84
C TYR A 216 3.69 4.78 22.14
N PRO A 217 4.20 5.18 23.32
CA PRO A 217 3.87 4.52 24.57
C PRO A 217 2.37 4.40 24.82
N MET A 218 1.95 3.25 25.33
CA MET A 218 0.55 2.97 25.68
C MET A 218 0.40 2.71 27.17
N ASP A 219 -0.76 2.98 27.70
CA ASP A 219 -1.14 2.65 29.07
C ASP A 219 -2.57 2.05 29.09
N PRO A 220 -2.76 0.75 29.39
CA PRO A 220 -1.69 -0.25 29.64
C PRO A 220 -0.98 -0.71 28.35
N GLU A 221 0.27 -1.18 28.51
CA GLU A 221 1.00 -1.88 27.45
C GLU A 221 0.34 -3.24 27.16
N MET A 222 0.43 -3.70 25.90
CA MET A 222 -0.19 -4.95 25.44
C MET A 222 0.82 -6.09 25.40
N THR A 223 0.30 -7.31 25.50
CA THR A 223 1.13 -8.54 25.41
C THR A 223 0.49 -9.55 24.48
N MET A 224 1.31 -10.40 23.86
CA MET A 224 0.88 -11.48 22.99
C MET A 224 1.76 -12.71 23.19
N GLU A 225 1.13 -13.88 23.36
CA GLU A 225 1.87 -15.15 23.33
C GLU A 225 2.07 -15.59 21.88
N ILE A 226 3.32 -15.88 21.53
CA ILE A 226 3.70 -16.34 20.18
C ILE A 226 4.48 -17.66 20.26
N LYS A 227 4.46 -18.40 19.15
CA LYS A 227 5.19 -19.66 19.00
C LYS A 227 6.16 -19.57 17.82
N GLY A 228 7.39 -20.06 18.04
CA GLY A 228 8.42 -20.11 17.02
C GLY A 228 9.38 -21.27 17.25
N ARG A 229 10.43 -21.33 16.41
CA ARG A 229 11.50 -22.30 16.57
C ARG A 229 12.64 -21.68 17.39
N ASN A 230 12.97 -22.28 18.53
CA ASN A 230 14.13 -21.90 19.32
C ASN A 230 15.43 -22.17 18.54
N LEU A 231 16.30 -21.18 18.43
CA LEU A 231 17.55 -21.31 17.68
C LEU A 231 18.66 -22.05 18.43
N VAL A 232 18.49 -22.28 19.74
CA VAL A 232 19.49 -22.97 20.58
C VAL A 232 19.38 -24.48 20.42
N ASP A 233 18.15 -25.02 20.47
CA ASP A 233 17.88 -26.47 20.46
C ASP A 233 17.05 -26.95 19.26
N GLY A 234 16.57 -26.00 18.44
CA GLY A 234 15.75 -26.31 17.25
C GLY A 234 14.30 -26.66 17.54
N LEU A 235 13.87 -26.68 18.81
CA LEU A 235 12.54 -27.10 19.21
C LEU A 235 11.52 -25.96 19.17
N PRO A 236 10.21 -26.27 19.07
CA PRO A 236 9.15 -25.28 19.22
C PRO A 236 9.17 -24.68 20.63
N LYS A 237 9.06 -23.36 20.74
CA LYS A 237 9.05 -22.61 22.00
C LYS A 237 7.98 -21.53 21.95
N ASN A 238 7.28 -21.33 23.06
CA ASN A 238 6.36 -20.22 23.28
C ASN A 238 7.08 -19.14 24.07
N ILE A 239 6.82 -17.88 23.74
CA ILE A 239 7.24 -16.69 24.49
C ILE A 239 6.12 -15.68 24.55
N VAL A 240 6.17 -14.78 25.51
CA VAL A 240 5.32 -13.59 25.56
C VAL A 240 6.13 -12.42 25.04
N VAL A 241 5.55 -11.68 24.08
CA VAL A 241 6.10 -10.45 23.50
C VAL A 241 5.26 -9.29 23.98
N HIS A 242 5.89 -8.15 24.24
CA HIS A 242 5.26 -6.94 24.73
C HIS A 242 5.21 -5.88 23.61
N SER A 243 4.22 -4.98 23.67
CA SER A 243 4.14 -3.84 22.73
C SER A 243 5.37 -2.92 22.79
N GLU A 244 6.03 -2.81 23.93
CA GLU A 244 7.33 -2.14 24.09
C GLU A 244 8.43 -2.76 23.22
N ASP A 245 8.46 -4.10 23.13
CA ASP A 245 9.39 -4.83 22.26
C ASP A 245 9.16 -4.49 20.79
N VAL A 246 7.88 -4.42 20.38
CA VAL A 246 7.51 -4.09 19.01
C VAL A 246 7.86 -2.63 18.70
N ARG A 247 7.62 -1.71 19.62
CA ARG A 247 7.98 -0.30 19.48
C ARG A 247 9.50 -0.12 19.34
N GLU A 248 10.30 -0.83 20.14
CA GLU A 248 11.75 -0.85 20.00
C GLU A 248 12.20 -1.41 18.64
N ALA A 249 11.56 -2.49 18.19
CA ALA A 249 11.85 -3.09 16.88
C ALA A 249 11.59 -2.13 15.73
N LEU A 250 10.52 -1.32 15.81
CA LEU A 250 10.08 -0.42 14.74
C LEU A 250 10.80 0.94 14.74
N LEU A 251 11.60 1.27 15.77
CA LEU A 251 12.17 2.59 15.96
C LEU A 251 12.89 3.15 14.72
N GLU A 252 13.78 2.35 14.11
CA GLU A 252 14.53 2.79 12.92
C GLU A 252 13.62 3.02 11.71
N CYS A 253 12.56 2.23 11.56
CA CYS A 253 11.59 2.39 10.49
C CYS A 253 10.80 3.69 10.67
N LEU A 254 10.33 3.94 11.88
CA LEU A 254 9.53 5.11 12.22
C LEU A 254 10.33 6.40 12.09
N VAL A 255 11.60 6.42 12.52
CA VAL A 255 12.52 7.56 12.33
C VAL A 255 12.68 7.91 10.85
N LYS A 256 12.77 6.93 9.96
CA LYS A 256 12.90 7.19 8.50
C LYS A 256 11.62 7.82 7.93
N ILE A 257 10.45 7.36 8.37
CA ILE A 257 9.16 7.92 7.94
C ILE A 257 9.01 9.35 8.46
N THR A 258 9.24 9.61 9.75
CA THR A 258 9.12 10.95 10.33
C THR A 258 10.14 11.93 9.74
N SER A 259 11.35 11.45 9.42
CA SER A 259 12.34 12.27 8.70
C SER A 259 11.88 12.65 7.31
N ALA A 260 11.28 11.70 6.56
CA ALA A 260 10.76 11.97 5.22
C ALA A 260 9.58 12.97 5.25
N ILE A 261 8.73 12.91 6.28
CA ILE A 261 7.66 13.89 6.50
C ILE A 261 8.26 15.29 6.70
N LYS A 262 9.24 15.43 7.60
CA LYS A 262 9.93 16.71 7.86
C LYS A 262 10.61 17.26 6.61
N GLU A 263 11.33 16.42 5.87
CA GLU A 263 11.99 16.82 4.62
C GLU A 263 11.01 17.26 3.53
N THR A 264 9.79 16.69 3.50
CA THR A 264 8.73 17.13 2.58
C THR A 264 8.19 18.49 3.00
N LEU A 265 7.95 18.72 4.30
CA LEU A 265 7.54 20.01 4.85
C LEU A 265 8.58 21.11 4.58
N GLU A 266 9.88 20.80 4.73
CA GLU A 266 10.97 21.76 4.45
C GLU A 266 11.01 22.22 2.98
N ARG A 267 10.53 21.38 2.04
CA ARG A 267 10.46 21.72 0.61
C ARG A 267 9.15 22.37 0.20
N THR A 268 8.19 22.40 1.10
CA THR A 268 6.86 22.96 0.87
C THR A 268 6.93 24.49 0.90
N PRO A 269 6.30 25.19 -0.06
CA PRO A 269 6.19 26.65 0.00
C PRO A 269 5.59 27.15 1.31
N PRO A 270 6.04 28.30 1.85
CA PRO A 270 5.62 28.79 3.18
C PRO A 270 4.11 28.92 3.36
N GLU A 271 3.38 29.38 2.34
CA GLU A 271 1.93 29.56 2.38
C GLU A 271 1.21 28.20 2.54
N LEU A 272 1.65 27.19 1.79
CA LEU A 272 1.08 25.83 1.91
C LEU A 272 1.51 25.14 3.21
N SER A 273 2.69 25.46 3.75
CA SER A 273 3.08 24.99 5.08
C SER A 273 2.23 25.58 6.19
N ALA A 274 1.81 26.84 6.06
CA ALA A 274 0.87 27.47 6.98
C ALA A 274 -0.51 26.76 6.91
N ASP A 275 -1.02 26.50 5.70
CA ASP A 275 -2.27 25.73 5.53
C ASP A 275 -2.20 24.36 6.20
N ILE A 276 -1.08 23.63 6.04
CA ILE A 276 -0.88 22.32 6.66
C ILE A 276 -0.83 22.43 8.19
N SER A 277 -0.25 23.49 8.72
CA SER A 277 -0.26 23.75 10.17
C SER A 277 -1.67 23.91 10.73
N ASP A 278 -2.58 24.51 9.94
CA ASP A 278 -3.97 24.74 10.33
C ASP A 278 -4.88 23.52 10.10
N HIS A 279 -4.67 22.78 9.01
CA HIS A 279 -5.52 21.66 8.60
C HIS A 279 -5.01 20.29 9.07
N GLY A 280 -3.72 20.19 9.42
CA GLY A 280 -3.08 18.95 9.84
C GLY A 280 -2.57 18.07 8.70
N ILE A 281 -2.03 16.93 9.09
CA ILE A 281 -1.52 15.86 8.23
C ILE A 281 -2.54 14.73 8.21
N THR A 282 -2.91 14.22 7.05
CA THR A 282 -3.81 13.07 6.91
C THR A 282 -3.02 11.79 6.67
N LEU A 283 -3.28 10.76 7.50
CA LEU A 283 -2.68 9.43 7.36
C LEU A 283 -3.63 8.47 6.66
N THR A 284 -3.10 7.71 5.71
CA THR A 284 -3.79 6.66 4.96
C THR A 284 -2.93 5.40 4.85
N GLY A 285 -3.48 4.36 4.24
CA GLY A 285 -2.82 3.06 4.11
C GLY A 285 -2.90 2.21 5.38
N GLY A 286 -2.43 0.98 5.27
CA GLY A 286 -2.45 0.02 6.38
C GLY A 286 -1.54 0.41 7.54
N GLY A 287 -0.45 1.12 7.26
CA GLY A 287 0.48 1.63 8.27
C GLY A 287 -0.13 2.70 9.17
N ALA A 288 -1.11 3.46 8.68
CA ALA A 288 -1.86 4.44 9.48
C ALA A 288 -2.59 3.82 10.68
N LEU A 289 -2.85 2.51 10.62
CA LEU A 289 -3.48 1.76 11.71
C LEU A 289 -2.52 1.34 12.83
N LEU A 290 -1.20 1.61 12.69
CA LEU A 290 -0.24 1.36 13.76
C LEU A 290 -0.54 2.31 14.93
N ARG A 291 -0.84 1.75 16.09
CA ARG A 291 -1.28 2.52 17.28
C ARG A 291 -0.27 3.58 17.65
N GLY A 292 -0.73 4.81 17.87
CA GLY A 292 0.07 5.93 18.29
C GLY A 292 1.03 6.48 17.22
N LEU A 293 0.87 6.08 15.95
CA LEU A 293 1.66 6.65 14.86
C LEU A 293 1.30 8.13 14.62
N ASP A 294 0.03 8.47 14.74
CA ASP A 294 -0.48 9.84 14.74
C ASP A 294 0.16 10.68 15.83
N GLN A 295 0.21 10.15 17.07
CA GLN A 295 0.83 10.82 18.21
C GLN A 295 2.34 11.00 18.02
N LEU A 296 3.03 9.99 17.48
CA LEU A 296 4.46 10.09 17.18
C LEU A 296 4.71 11.21 16.15
N ILE A 297 3.99 11.22 15.04
CA ILE A 297 4.18 12.23 13.99
C ILE A 297 3.85 13.63 14.53
N GLN A 298 2.76 13.76 15.29
CA GLN A 298 2.40 15.03 15.94
C GLN A 298 3.51 15.50 16.92
N SER A 299 4.06 14.60 17.73
CA SER A 299 5.15 14.95 18.65
C SER A 299 6.43 15.39 17.95
N GLU A 300 6.69 14.85 16.75
CA GLU A 300 7.89 15.10 15.96
C GLU A 300 7.78 16.33 15.04
N THR A 301 6.56 16.71 14.64
CA THR A 301 6.31 17.82 13.71
C THR A 301 5.65 19.04 14.35
N GLY A 302 4.96 18.86 15.47
CA GLY A 302 4.13 19.89 16.09
C GLY A 302 2.81 20.16 15.35
N ILE A 303 2.48 19.35 14.32
CA ILE A 303 1.28 19.52 13.49
C ILE A 303 0.26 18.45 13.88
N ASP A 304 -1.02 18.80 13.92
CA ASP A 304 -2.09 17.84 14.16
C ASP A 304 -2.13 16.75 13.09
N VAL A 305 -2.45 15.52 13.50
CA VAL A 305 -2.43 14.35 12.62
C VAL A 305 -3.75 13.62 12.71
N HIS A 306 -4.35 13.34 11.56
CA HIS A 306 -5.65 12.69 11.44
C HIS A 306 -5.53 11.41 10.65
N VAL A 307 -6.05 10.30 11.17
CA VAL A 307 -6.20 9.06 10.41
C VAL A 307 -7.48 9.16 9.59
N ALA A 308 -7.38 8.95 8.27
CA ALA A 308 -8.54 8.98 7.39
C ALA A 308 -9.59 7.93 7.77
N GLU A 309 -10.85 8.18 7.43
CA GLU A 309 -11.88 7.15 7.51
C GLU A 309 -11.55 6.04 6.50
N ASP A 310 -11.60 4.76 6.94
CA ASP A 310 -11.21 3.59 6.14
C ASP A 310 -9.84 3.75 5.45
N PRO A 311 -8.74 3.95 6.18
CA PRO A 311 -7.44 4.33 5.59
C PRO A 311 -6.89 3.29 4.61
N LEU A 312 -7.26 2.02 4.73
CA LEU A 312 -6.91 0.94 3.80
C LEU A 312 -7.56 1.10 2.42
N ASP A 313 -8.62 1.87 2.32
CA ASP A 313 -9.46 1.96 1.12
C ASP A 313 -9.24 3.27 0.33
N CYS A 314 -8.54 4.24 0.91
CA CYS A 314 -8.43 5.59 0.36
C CYS A 314 -7.88 5.59 -1.07
N VAL A 315 -6.78 4.88 -1.35
CA VAL A 315 -6.19 4.81 -2.69
C VAL A 315 -7.19 4.23 -3.70
N ALA A 316 -7.83 3.11 -3.37
CA ALA A 316 -8.82 2.48 -4.26
C ALA A 316 -10.08 3.33 -4.45
N LYS A 317 -10.57 4.00 -3.39
CA LYS A 317 -11.68 4.95 -3.47
C LYS A 317 -11.34 6.14 -4.38
N GLY A 318 -10.11 6.68 -4.26
CA GLY A 318 -9.64 7.77 -5.11
C GLY A 318 -9.54 7.37 -6.58
N ALA A 319 -8.94 6.21 -6.89
CA ALA A 319 -8.93 5.68 -8.24
C ALA A 319 -10.34 5.50 -8.81
N GLY A 320 -11.29 5.11 -7.96
CA GLY A 320 -12.71 5.01 -8.30
C GLY A 320 -13.37 6.36 -8.57
N ALA A 321 -13.12 7.36 -7.72
CA ALA A 321 -13.67 8.70 -7.87
C ALA A 321 -13.21 9.36 -9.20
N VAL A 322 -11.97 9.12 -9.59
CA VAL A 322 -11.46 9.60 -10.89
C VAL A 322 -12.21 8.97 -12.06
N LEU A 323 -12.62 7.71 -11.98
CA LEU A 323 -13.48 7.08 -13.00
C LEU A 323 -14.88 7.70 -13.06
N ASP A 324 -15.40 8.16 -11.93
CA ASP A 324 -16.72 8.80 -11.86
C ASP A 324 -16.70 10.23 -12.40
N HIS A 325 -15.54 10.91 -12.30
CA HIS A 325 -15.37 12.32 -12.64
C HIS A 325 -14.22 12.59 -13.64
N VAL A 326 -14.04 11.69 -14.63
CA VAL A 326 -12.95 11.78 -15.62
C VAL A 326 -12.88 13.14 -16.31
N ASP A 327 -14.02 13.78 -16.57
CA ASP A 327 -14.08 15.09 -17.25
C ASP A 327 -13.54 16.24 -16.38
N VAL A 328 -13.55 16.07 -15.04
CA VAL A 328 -13.11 17.09 -14.07
C VAL A 328 -11.68 16.81 -13.58
N LEU A 329 -11.33 15.52 -13.46
CA LEU A 329 -10.05 15.06 -12.92
C LEU A 329 -9.09 14.58 -14.03
N HIS A 330 -9.33 14.99 -15.28
CA HIS A 330 -8.49 14.58 -16.42
C HIS A 330 -7.03 14.98 -16.23
N ASP A 331 -6.77 16.11 -15.61
CA ASP A 331 -5.43 16.67 -15.41
C ASP A 331 -4.59 15.89 -14.39
N VAL A 332 -5.23 15.08 -13.52
CA VAL A 332 -4.54 14.22 -12.55
C VAL A 332 -4.23 12.84 -13.12
N LEU A 333 -4.72 12.54 -14.34
CA LEU A 333 -4.50 11.29 -15.05
C LEU A 333 -3.42 11.44 -16.11
N ASP A 334 -2.45 10.54 -16.08
CA ASP A 334 -1.53 10.36 -17.19
C ASP A 334 -2.16 9.45 -18.25
N THR A 335 -2.68 10.08 -19.31
CA THR A 335 -3.32 9.39 -20.44
C THR A 335 -2.40 9.42 -21.65
N ASP A 336 -2.27 8.29 -22.38
CA ASP A 336 -1.62 8.31 -23.70
C ASP A 336 -2.39 9.19 -24.67
N GLY A 337 -1.76 10.23 -25.10
CA GLY A 337 -2.19 10.94 -26.29
C GLY A 337 -2.31 12.43 -26.12
N GLY A 338 -1.21 13.12 -26.28
CA GLY A 338 -1.31 14.54 -26.53
C GLY A 338 -0.07 15.36 -26.30
N HIS A 339 1.07 14.92 -26.80
CA HIS A 339 2.08 15.86 -27.31
C HIS A 339 2.62 15.26 -28.62
N MET A 340 1.90 15.55 -29.69
CA MET A 340 2.53 15.70 -31.02
C MET A 340 2.78 17.19 -31.23
#